data_759c76382c509e6bfb0d74822ef59424
#
_entry.id   759c76382c509e6bfb0d74822ef59424
#
_cell.length_a   1.000
_cell.length_b   1.000
_cell.length_c   1.000
_cell.angle_alpha   90.00
_cell.angle_beta   90.00
_cell.angle_gamma   90.00
#
_symmetry.space_group_name_H-M   'P 1'
#
loop_
_entity.id
_entity.type
_entity.pdbx_description
1 polymer ?
#
loop_
_entity_poly.entity_id
_entity_poly.type
_entity_poly.pdbx_seq_one_letter_code
_entity_poly.pdbx_strand_id
1 'polypeptide(L)'
;MIKQPKGELTIQVVAMPADTNPSGYVFGGWLLSQMDIAGGVFCRKVVKGPVVTVAIDSTTFKCPVFVGDTLCCYVSLIKIGKTSITVHIEAWVNREFEEESNIKVTEGKYTYVKVDEDRRPVVIEK
;
A
#
# COMPACT_ATOMS: atom_id res chain seq x y z
N MET A 1 22.30 4.62 10.57
CA MET A 1 22.03 3.88 9.33
C MET A 1 20.65 4.27 8.79
N ILE A 2 20.62 4.74 7.57
CA ILE A 2 19.36 5.15 6.94
C ILE A 2 18.62 3.90 6.47
N LYS A 3 17.38 3.71 6.96
CA LYS A 3 16.56 2.60 6.51
C LYS A 3 16.00 2.89 5.13
N GLN A 4 16.09 1.91 4.27
CA GLN A 4 15.59 2.00 2.90
C GLN A 4 14.24 1.28 2.80
N PRO A 5 13.27 1.88 2.11
CA PRO A 5 12.03 1.15 1.83
C PRO A 5 12.29 -0.08 0.99
N LYS A 6 11.53 -1.13 1.25
CA LYS A 6 11.59 -2.35 0.48
C LYS A 6 10.48 -2.34 -0.57
N GLY A 7 10.87 -2.51 -1.83
CA GLY A 7 9.90 -2.64 -2.91
C GLY A 7 9.91 -1.48 -3.87
N GLU A 8 8.94 -1.50 -4.79
CA GLU A 8 8.78 -0.50 -5.82
C GLU A 8 7.86 0.62 -5.35
N LEU A 9 8.30 1.87 -5.53
CA LEU A 9 7.45 3.02 -5.23
C LEU A 9 6.28 3.02 -6.21
N THR A 10 5.08 2.83 -5.70
CA THR A 10 3.89 2.65 -6.54
C THR A 10 2.89 3.79 -6.39
N ILE A 11 2.75 4.33 -5.18
CA ILE A 11 1.87 5.46 -4.89
C ILE A 11 2.66 6.52 -4.14
N GLN A 12 2.48 7.77 -4.54
CA GLN A 12 3.02 8.91 -3.82
C GLN A 12 1.92 9.97 -3.77
N VAL A 13 1.52 10.35 -2.55
CA VAL A 13 0.38 11.26 -2.37
C VAL A 13 0.59 12.12 -1.13
N VAL A 14 0.10 13.35 -1.20
CA VAL A 14 0.17 14.29 -0.07
C VAL A 14 -1.09 14.15 0.77
N ALA A 15 -0.91 14.04 2.09
CA ALA A 15 -2.03 14.00 3.02
C ALA A 15 -2.68 15.38 3.11
N MET A 16 -3.99 15.44 2.90
CA MET A 16 -4.76 16.68 2.83
C MET A 16 -5.64 16.85 4.07
N PRO A 17 -6.10 18.08 4.36
CA PRO A 17 -6.98 18.29 5.53
C PRO A 17 -8.22 17.41 5.55
N ALA A 18 -8.79 17.08 4.38
CA ALA A 18 -9.96 16.21 4.31
C ALA A 18 -9.69 14.79 4.77
N ASP A 19 -8.42 14.40 4.90
CA ASP A 19 -8.03 13.04 5.26
C ASP A 19 -7.81 12.86 6.76
N THR A 20 -8.08 13.90 7.55
CA THR A 20 -7.82 13.87 9.00
C THR A 20 -9.04 13.45 9.81
N ASN A 21 -8.76 12.92 11.00
CA ASN A 21 -9.78 12.63 12.01
C ASN A 21 -9.98 13.87 12.92
N PRO A 22 -10.95 13.82 13.87
CA PRO A 22 -11.17 14.95 14.78
C PRO A 22 -9.96 15.34 15.61
N SER A 23 -8.98 14.45 15.79
CA SER A 23 -7.77 14.73 16.56
C SER A 23 -6.68 15.41 15.75
N GLY A 24 -6.91 15.64 14.45
CA GLY A 24 -5.95 16.32 13.58
C GLY A 24 -4.93 15.41 12.91
N TYR A 25 -5.05 14.11 13.08
CA TYR A 25 -4.19 13.13 12.42
C TYR A 25 -4.92 12.52 11.24
N VAL A 26 -4.15 12.06 10.26
CA VAL A 26 -4.70 11.27 9.17
C VAL A 26 -5.21 9.94 9.76
N PHE A 27 -6.44 9.55 9.41
CA PHE A 27 -7.02 8.34 9.99
C PHE A 27 -6.45 7.09 9.32
N GLY A 28 -6.40 5.98 10.11
CA GLY A 28 -5.78 4.73 9.66
C GLY A 28 -6.42 4.14 8.41
N GLY A 29 -7.74 4.29 8.27
CA GLY A 29 -8.44 3.80 7.08
C GLY A 29 -7.96 4.45 5.79
N TRP A 30 -7.58 5.73 5.85
CA TRP A 30 -7.01 6.41 4.68
C TRP A 30 -5.67 5.77 4.28
N LEU A 31 -4.82 5.48 5.28
CA LEU A 31 -3.55 4.80 5.02
C LEU A 31 -3.77 3.43 4.40
N LEU A 32 -4.70 2.66 4.96
CA LEU A 32 -5.02 1.33 4.41
C LEU A 32 -5.53 1.43 2.98
N SER A 33 -6.35 2.44 2.67
CA SER A 33 -6.88 2.61 1.32
C SER A 33 -5.78 2.95 0.33
N GLN A 34 -4.82 3.79 0.71
CA GLN A 34 -3.70 4.11 -0.17
C GLN A 34 -2.81 2.90 -0.41
N MET A 35 -2.55 2.13 0.62
CA MET A 35 -1.78 0.89 0.51
C MET A 35 -2.49 -0.13 -0.38
N ASP A 36 -3.81 -0.25 -0.22
CA ASP A 36 -4.62 -1.16 -1.03
C ASP A 36 -4.59 -0.76 -2.51
N ILE A 37 -4.70 0.53 -2.78
CA ILE A 37 -4.59 1.04 -4.16
C ILE A 37 -3.20 0.71 -4.73
N ALA A 38 -2.15 0.94 -3.95
CA ALA A 38 -0.78 0.65 -4.38
C ALA A 38 -0.62 -0.84 -4.72
N GLY A 39 -1.12 -1.71 -3.85
CA GLY A 39 -1.06 -3.15 -4.09
C GLY A 39 -1.85 -3.56 -5.33
N GLY A 40 -3.03 -2.97 -5.51
CA GLY A 40 -3.86 -3.24 -6.69
C GLY A 40 -3.17 -2.82 -7.99
N VAL A 41 -2.57 -1.63 -8.00
CA VAL A 41 -1.84 -1.14 -9.19
C VAL A 41 -0.68 -2.08 -9.52
N PHE A 42 0.10 -2.45 -8.52
CA PHE A 42 1.22 -3.37 -8.70
C PHE A 42 0.76 -4.73 -9.21
N CYS A 43 -0.24 -5.32 -8.56
CA CYS A 43 -0.71 -6.67 -8.90
C CYS A 43 -1.35 -6.73 -10.28
N ARG A 44 -2.11 -5.71 -10.68
CA ARG A 44 -2.71 -5.67 -12.02
C ARG A 44 -1.67 -5.76 -13.12
N LYS A 45 -0.53 -5.11 -12.92
CA LYS A 45 0.58 -5.17 -13.90
C LYS A 45 1.19 -6.56 -13.94
N VAL A 46 1.38 -7.18 -12.78
CA VAL A 46 2.01 -8.49 -12.70
C VAL A 46 1.12 -9.56 -13.32
N VAL A 47 -0.17 -9.59 -12.96
CA VAL A 47 -1.08 -10.63 -13.43
C VAL A 47 -1.75 -10.28 -14.76
N LYS A 48 -1.57 -9.06 -15.25
CA LYS A 48 -2.11 -8.56 -16.53
C LYS A 48 -3.64 -8.66 -16.58
N GLY A 49 -4.29 -8.19 -15.55
CA GLY A 49 -5.75 -8.18 -15.50
C GLY A 49 -6.28 -7.64 -14.18
N PRO A 50 -7.61 -7.52 -14.06
CA PRO A 50 -8.20 -6.96 -12.85
C PRO A 50 -8.00 -7.87 -11.66
N VAL A 51 -7.88 -7.26 -10.49
CA VAL A 51 -7.75 -7.98 -9.22
C VAL A 51 -8.73 -7.41 -8.20
N VAL A 52 -9.08 -8.23 -7.21
CA VAL A 52 -9.85 -7.79 -6.05
C VAL A 52 -9.05 -8.11 -4.79
N THR A 53 -9.19 -7.26 -3.79
CA THR A 53 -8.52 -7.45 -2.50
C THR A 53 -9.31 -8.48 -1.70
N VAL A 54 -8.63 -9.53 -1.21
CA VAL A 54 -9.31 -10.58 -0.42
C VAL A 54 -8.81 -10.66 1.01
N ALA A 55 -7.61 -10.15 1.32
CA ALA A 55 -7.10 -10.20 2.68
C ALA A 55 -6.04 -9.13 2.92
N ILE A 56 -6.04 -8.59 4.12
CA ILE A 56 -5.04 -7.65 4.61
C ILE A 56 -4.59 -8.16 5.97
N ASP A 57 -3.29 -8.45 6.10
CA ASP A 57 -2.72 -9.01 7.32
C ASP A 57 -1.63 -8.15 7.92
N SER A 58 -1.50 -8.22 9.22
CA SER A 58 -0.33 -7.72 9.95
C SER A 58 -0.07 -6.23 9.82
N THR A 59 -1.13 -5.44 9.86
CA THR A 59 -1.00 -3.99 9.78
C THR A 59 -0.92 -3.39 11.19
N THR A 60 0.18 -2.71 11.47
CA THR A 60 0.39 -2.00 12.73
C THR A 60 0.82 -0.57 12.41
N PHE A 61 0.11 0.39 12.97
CA PHE A 61 0.43 1.80 12.77
C PHE A 61 1.45 2.24 13.81
N LYS A 62 2.65 2.56 13.35
CA LYS A 62 3.77 2.90 14.23
C LYS A 62 3.92 4.38 14.50
N CYS A 63 3.48 5.22 13.57
CA CYS A 63 3.64 6.67 13.66
C CYS A 63 2.43 7.37 13.10
N PRO A 64 2.09 8.55 13.61
CA PRO A 64 1.00 9.34 13.02
C PRO A 64 1.44 9.99 11.71
N VAL A 65 0.47 10.23 10.84
CA VAL A 65 0.66 10.98 9.59
C VAL A 65 -0.09 12.31 9.73
N PHE A 66 0.58 13.39 9.34
CA PHE A 66 0.02 14.73 9.46
C PHE A 66 -0.28 15.31 8.09
N VAL A 67 -1.17 16.31 8.07
CA VAL A 67 -1.44 17.09 6.86
C VAL A 67 -0.11 17.66 6.32
N GLY A 68 0.09 17.52 5.02
CA GLY A 68 1.30 17.99 4.36
C GLY A 68 2.38 16.93 4.23
N ASP A 69 2.28 15.84 4.96
CA ASP A 69 3.22 14.73 4.79
C ASP A 69 3.02 14.08 3.42
N THR A 70 4.12 13.70 2.78
CA THR A 70 4.05 12.95 1.54
C THR A 70 4.09 11.45 1.87
N LEU A 71 3.02 10.76 1.56
CA LEU A 71 2.93 9.31 1.77
C LEU A 71 3.47 8.59 0.55
N CYS A 72 4.38 7.64 0.79
CA CYS A 72 4.97 6.83 -0.27
C CYS A 72 4.70 5.37 0.05
N CYS A 73 4.06 4.65 -0.86
CA CYS A 73 3.78 3.23 -0.70
C CYS A 73 4.68 2.41 -1.61
N TYR A 74 5.41 1.47 -1.01
CA TYR A 74 6.34 0.59 -1.71
C TYR A 74 5.83 -0.83 -1.67
N VAL A 75 5.80 -1.48 -2.81
CA VAL A 75 5.24 -2.82 -2.96
C VAL A 75 6.29 -3.80 -3.44
N SER A 76 6.34 -4.96 -2.80
CA SER A 76 7.20 -6.06 -3.25
C SER A 76 6.40 -7.35 -3.27
N LEU A 77 6.73 -8.20 -4.24
CA LEU A 77 6.04 -9.49 -4.42
C LEU A 77 6.48 -10.49 -3.36
N ILE A 78 5.52 -11.17 -2.73
CA ILE A 78 5.81 -12.27 -1.82
C ILE A 78 5.64 -13.59 -2.55
N LYS A 79 4.46 -13.82 -3.15
CA LYS A 79 4.21 -15.07 -3.87
C LYS A 79 3.04 -14.93 -4.83
N ILE A 80 3.03 -15.81 -5.82
CA ILE A 80 1.92 -15.96 -6.76
C ILE A 80 1.37 -17.36 -6.61
N GLY A 81 0.08 -17.46 -6.28
CA GLY A 81 -0.63 -18.73 -6.22
C GLY A 81 -1.32 -19.05 -7.54
N LYS A 82 -2.31 -19.94 -7.50
CA LYS A 82 -3.04 -20.31 -8.70
C LYS A 82 -3.88 -19.15 -9.25
N THR A 83 -4.66 -18.50 -8.38
CA THR A 83 -5.49 -17.36 -8.73
C THR A 83 -5.15 -16.13 -7.89
N SER A 84 -4.27 -16.27 -6.90
CA SER A 84 -3.95 -15.22 -5.94
C SER A 84 -2.54 -14.69 -6.11
N ILE A 85 -2.35 -13.46 -5.66
CA ILE A 85 -1.04 -12.83 -5.61
C ILE A 85 -0.94 -12.11 -4.27
N THR A 86 0.16 -12.34 -3.57
CA THR A 86 0.40 -11.76 -2.25
C THR A 86 1.60 -10.84 -2.31
N VAL A 87 1.44 -9.64 -1.76
CA VAL A 87 2.48 -8.62 -1.78
C VAL A 87 2.68 -8.06 -0.37
N HIS A 88 3.88 -7.56 -0.15
CA HIS A 88 4.24 -6.80 1.05
C HIS A 88 4.19 -5.32 0.68
N ILE A 89 3.51 -4.54 1.49
CA ILE A 89 3.37 -3.10 1.24
C ILE A 89 3.89 -2.33 2.44
N GLU A 90 4.78 -1.39 2.19
CA GLU A 90 5.29 -0.48 3.21
C GLU A 90 4.80 0.92 2.91
N ALA A 91 4.30 1.60 3.95
CA ALA A 91 3.91 3.00 3.87
C ALA A 91 4.94 3.83 4.60
N TRP A 92 5.54 4.77 3.91
CA TRP A 92 6.56 5.67 4.42
C TRP A 92 6.09 7.10 4.27
N VAL A 93 6.51 7.96 5.17
CA VAL A 93 6.17 9.37 5.14
C VAL A 93 7.44 10.20 5.01
N ASN A 94 7.38 11.19 4.12
CA ASN A 94 8.44 12.16 3.95
C ASN A 94 7.87 13.52 4.37
N ARG A 95 8.51 14.15 5.35
CA ARG A 95 8.11 15.50 5.80
C ARG A 95 8.99 16.54 5.15
N GLU A 96 8.35 17.54 4.57
CA GLU A 96 9.10 18.62 3.93
C GLU A 96 10.06 19.30 4.89
N PHE A 97 11.17 19.76 4.36
CA PHE A 97 12.21 20.51 5.05
C PHE A 97 13.08 19.69 6.00
N GLU A 98 12.87 18.37 6.09
CA GLU A 98 13.73 17.49 6.86
C GLU A 98 14.40 16.49 5.93
N GLU A 99 15.72 16.63 5.73
CA GLU A 99 16.47 15.82 4.78
C GLU A 99 16.48 14.33 5.12
N GLU A 100 16.29 13.97 6.37
CA GLU A 100 16.33 12.58 6.83
C GLU A 100 14.98 12.11 7.34
N SER A 101 13.90 12.55 6.69
CA SER A 101 12.56 12.35 7.22
C SER A 101 11.82 11.14 6.67
N ASN A 102 12.52 10.16 6.12
CA ASN A 102 11.86 8.92 5.69
C ASN A 102 11.49 8.10 6.92
N ILE A 103 10.21 8.11 7.25
CA ILE A 103 9.69 7.40 8.42
C ILE A 103 8.74 6.30 7.95
N LYS A 104 9.03 5.07 8.34
CA LYS A 104 8.12 3.96 8.07
C LYS A 104 6.95 4.03 9.03
N VAL A 105 5.75 4.24 8.49
CA VAL A 105 4.54 4.44 9.27
C VAL A 105 3.87 3.11 9.58
N THR A 106 3.79 2.26 8.59
CA THR A 106 3.15 0.96 8.73
C THR A 106 3.59 0.03 7.59
N GLU A 107 3.25 -1.24 7.73
CA GLU A 107 3.47 -2.24 6.69
C GLU A 107 2.44 -3.34 6.85
N GLY A 108 2.20 -4.07 5.78
CA GLY A 108 1.24 -5.15 5.82
C GLY A 108 1.40 -6.09 4.65
N LYS A 109 0.74 -7.24 4.78
CA LYS A 109 0.67 -8.24 3.73
C LYS A 109 -0.72 -8.21 3.12
N TYR A 110 -0.78 -7.98 1.82
CA TYR A 110 -2.05 -7.86 1.10
C TYR A 110 -2.16 -8.97 0.07
N THR A 111 -3.31 -9.60 0.02
CA THR A 111 -3.59 -10.68 -0.93
C THR A 111 -4.71 -10.28 -1.87
N TYR A 112 -4.45 -10.47 -3.16
CA TYR A 112 -5.39 -10.14 -4.23
C TYR A 112 -5.67 -11.39 -5.04
N VAL A 113 -6.84 -11.43 -5.68
CA VAL A 113 -7.23 -12.53 -6.57
C VAL A 113 -7.51 -11.93 -7.94
N LYS A 114 -6.89 -12.53 -8.98
CA LYS A 114 -7.20 -12.14 -10.36
C LYS A 114 -8.61 -12.62 -10.70
N VAL A 115 -9.41 -11.73 -11.29
CA VAL A 115 -10.81 -12.03 -11.62
C VAL A 115 -11.11 -11.68 -13.07
N ASP A 116 -12.22 -12.26 -13.57
CA ASP A 116 -12.76 -11.93 -14.90
C ASP A 116 -13.85 -10.85 -14.76
N GLU A 117 -14.55 -10.61 -15.87
CA GLU A 117 -15.62 -9.60 -15.91
C GLU A 117 -16.77 -9.89 -14.96
N ASP A 118 -17.00 -11.17 -14.65
CA ASP A 118 -18.04 -11.60 -13.72
C ASP A 118 -17.52 -11.71 -12.29
N ARG A 119 -16.30 -11.23 -12.06
CA ARG A 119 -15.62 -11.25 -10.75
C ARG A 119 -15.34 -12.66 -10.25
N ARG A 120 -15.15 -13.60 -11.17
CA ARG A 120 -14.77 -14.96 -10.83
C ARG A 120 -13.27 -15.11 -10.89
N PRO A 121 -12.67 -15.91 -9.99
CA PRO A 121 -11.22 -16.12 -9.99
C PRO A 121 -10.73 -16.69 -11.32
N VAL A 122 -9.59 -16.17 -11.77
CA VAL A 122 -8.94 -16.61 -13.01
C VAL A 122 -7.53 -17.05 -12.69
N VAL A 123 -7.09 -18.15 -13.32
CA VAL A 123 -5.74 -18.66 -13.13
C VAL A 123 -4.73 -17.62 -13.63
N ILE A 124 -3.72 -17.38 -12.81
CA ILE A 124 -2.64 -16.47 -13.16
C ILE A 124 -1.62 -17.24 -13.98
N GLU A 125 -1.35 -16.75 -15.19
CA GLU A 125 -0.32 -17.32 -16.06
C GLU A 125 1.05 -16.82 -15.63
N LYS A 126 1.95 -17.74 -15.39
CA LYS A 126 3.31 -17.41 -14.95
C LYS A 126 4.29 -17.40 -16.13
#